data_02eaa183ef1ace378d15e7f1edd4a42c
#
_entry.id   02eaa183ef1ace378d15e7f1edd4a42c
#
_cell.length_a   1.000
_cell.length_b   1.000
_cell.length_c   1.000
_cell.angle_alpha   90.00
_cell.angle_beta   90.00
_cell.angle_gamma   90.00
#
_symmetry.space_group_name_H-M   'P 1'
#
loop_
_entity.id
_entity.type
_entity.pdbx_description
1 polymer ?
#
loop_
_entity_poly.entity_id
_entity_poly.type
_entity_poly.pdbx_seq_one_letter_code
_entity_poly.pdbx_strand_id
1 'polypeptide(L)'
;MAAKPSNPQPYASAREAASEADTILEMRHITKAFGEFKALDDVNLEVRRGEIHAICGENGAGKSTLMNVLSGVWPRGTYDGDIYYDGQVREFRSIRDSEAVGIVIIHQELALSPYLSVAENIFMGNEKARRGFIDWDATNEAAAELLREVGLDIRPQTRVADLGVGQQQLVEIAKALSKDVRLLILDEPTAALNDDDSAHLLDLMWGLRERGITMVMISHKLAEVAGVADRTTIIRDGRTVHTAPLHGVGAIGEDEIIRLMVGRELSSRFPEHTSQVGEEALRISDWTVHHPIDTSRAVVEDAALTLRRGEIVGLAGLMGAGRTELAMSLFGRSWGTGISGHVYKDGKEISTATVRQAIDNGLAYVTEDRKVLGLNLIQDVKTNTTAVALDKVSSHGIVDDAAEVEVAERYRRELRTKTTSLTTPVGSLSGGNQQKVVLAKWMFSDPDVLILDEPTRGIDVGAKYEIYQIINNLADSGKAILVISSELPELLGICDRIYTMSQGRITGQLPRAEATQENLMKLMTIEKDAGGQGPAPRMDQEGAEQ
;
A
#
# COMPACT_ATOMS: atom_id res chain seq x y z
N MET A 1 16.16 5.91 -31.18
CA MET A 1 16.56 7.16 -30.51
C MET A 1 16.59 6.85 -29.03
N ALA A 2 17.79 6.74 -28.46
CA ALA A 2 17.95 6.31 -27.05
C ALA A 2 17.46 7.40 -26.11
N ALA A 3 16.51 7.04 -25.22
CA ALA A 3 16.10 7.87 -24.09
C ALA A 3 17.29 8.00 -23.12
N LYS A 4 17.68 9.22 -22.80
CA LYS A 4 18.66 9.51 -21.76
C LYS A 4 18.07 9.09 -20.40
N PRO A 5 18.87 8.51 -19.49
CA PRO A 5 18.42 8.27 -18.12
C PRO A 5 18.15 9.63 -17.46
N SER A 6 17.02 9.75 -16.79
CA SER A 6 16.64 10.92 -16.00
C SER A 6 17.66 11.10 -14.87
N ASN A 7 18.42 12.18 -14.96
CA ASN A 7 19.42 12.56 -13.98
C ASN A 7 18.71 13.11 -12.71
N PRO A 8 18.95 12.63 -11.50
CA PRO A 8 18.27 13.12 -10.28
C PRO A 8 18.80 14.46 -9.77
N GLN A 9 19.35 15.34 -10.62
CA GLN A 9 19.98 16.59 -10.20
C GLN A 9 19.43 17.93 -10.73
N PRO A 10 18.14 18.18 -10.96
CA PRO A 10 17.71 19.56 -11.15
C PRO A 10 17.35 20.29 -9.83
N TYR A 11 17.16 19.58 -8.72
CA TYR A 11 16.59 20.17 -7.49
C TYR A 11 17.60 20.66 -6.45
N ALA A 12 18.89 20.42 -6.63
CA ALA A 12 19.92 20.75 -5.62
C ALA A 12 20.16 22.26 -5.47
N SER A 13 20.03 23.06 -6.51
CA SER A 13 20.36 24.50 -6.49
C SER A 13 19.28 25.42 -5.92
N ALA A 14 18.02 24.98 -5.89
CA ALA A 14 16.90 25.73 -5.28
C ALA A 14 16.80 25.51 -3.75
N ARG A 15 17.52 24.53 -3.21
CA ARG A 15 17.47 24.13 -1.79
C ARG A 15 18.35 24.99 -0.86
N GLU A 16 19.33 25.71 -1.37
CA GLU A 16 20.26 26.51 -0.55
C GLU A 16 19.68 27.85 -0.05
N ALA A 17 18.52 28.28 -0.57
CA ALA A 17 17.92 29.57 -0.22
C ALA A 17 16.97 29.57 1.00
N ALA A 18 16.74 28.42 1.64
CA ALA A 18 15.85 28.28 2.80
C ALA A 18 16.60 28.38 4.14
N SER A 19 17.49 29.37 4.30
CA SER A 19 18.14 29.65 5.58
C SER A 19 17.31 30.62 6.42
N GLU A 20 16.93 30.23 7.64
CA GLU A 20 16.15 30.99 8.64
C GLU A 20 14.73 31.38 8.16
N ALA A 21 14.03 30.42 7.53
CA ALA A 21 12.67 30.66 7.11
C ALA A 21 11.73 30.82 8.30
N ASP A 22 10.92 31.87 8.23
CA ASP A 22 9.81 32.18 9.12
C ASP A 22 8.87 30.97 9.27
N THR A 23 8.57 30.58 10.52
CA THR A 23 7.67 29.47 10.84
C THR A 23 6.22 29.88 10.51
N ILE A 24 5.56 29.12 9.61
CA ILE A 24 4.16 29.34 9.28
C ILE A 24 3.21 28.63 10.25
N LEU A 25 3.58 27.42 10.69
CA LEU A 25 2.78 26.60 11.60
C LEU A 25 3.65 26.08 12.74
N GLU A 26 3.12 26.22 13.95
CA GLU A 26 3.68 25.55 15.12
C GLU A 26 2.54 24.99 15.97
N MET A 27 2.61 23.69 16.25
CA MET A 27 1.70 23.00 17.16
C MET A 27 2.50 22.60 18.39
N ARG A 28 2.07 23.04 19.56
CA ARG A 28 2.79 22.85 20.83
C ARG A 28 1.95 22.02 21.80
N HIS A 29 2.57 20.97 22.34
CA HIS A 29 2.01 20.14 23.42
C HIS A 29 0.62 19.57 23.10
N ILE A 30 0.38 19.19 21.83
CA ILE A 30 -0.92 18.69 21.39
C ILE A 30 -1.18 17.32 22.01
N THR A 31 -2.24 17.27 22.82
CA THR A 31 -2.71 16.01 23.45
C THR A 31 -4.18 15.79 23.08
N LYS A 32 -4.49 14.60 22.55
CA LYS A 32 -5.86 14.20 22.17
C LYS A 32 -6.16 12.82 22.69
N ALA A 33 -7.17 12.71 23.54
CA ALA A 33 -7.65 11.44 24.07
C ALA A 33 -9.03 11.06 23.52
N PHE A 34 -9.25 9.76 23.36
CA PHE A 34 -10.53 9.12 23.09
C PHE A 34 -10.84 8.14 24.22
N GLY A 35 -11.63 8.57 25.19
CA GLY A 35 -11.79 7.85 26.45
C GLY A 35 -10.45 7.75 27.21
N GLU A 36 -10.03 6.54 27.55
CA GLU A 36 -8.73 6.29 28.22
C GLU A 36 -7.55 6.24 27.26
N PHE A 37 -7.80 6.13 25.95
CA PHE A 37 -6.74 6.02 24.94
C PHE A 37 -6.29 7.40 24.46
N LYS A 38 -5.00 7.72 24.65
CA LYS A 38 -4.38 8.92 24.11
C LYS A 38 -3.85 8.64 22.70
N ALA A 39 -4.51 9.21 21.71
CA ALA A 39 -4.06 9.14 20.32
C ALA A 39 -2.90 10.11 20.02
N LEU A 40 -2.86 11.24 20.76
CA LEU A 40 -1.76 12.19 20.79
C LEU A 40 -1.42 12.46 22.25
N ASP A 41 -0.13 12.48 22.61
CA ASP A 41 0.39 12.71 23.95
C ASP A 41 1.64 13.59 23.86
N ASP A 42 1.45 14.89 24.01
CA ASP A 42 2.52 15.91 23.96
C ASP A 42 3.20 16.02 22.57
N VAL A 43 2.43 16.03 21.49
CA VAL A 43 2.95 16.15 20.12
C VAL A 43 3.33 17.60 19.82
N ASN A 44 4.53 17.78 19.25
CA ASN A 44 5.05 19.06 18.79
C ASN A 44 5.39 18.99 17.29
N LEU A 45 4.96 19.99 16.51
CA LEU A 45 5.20 20.09 15.08
C LEU A 45 5.55 21.54 14.71
N GLU A 46 6.62 21.71 13.96
CA GLU A 46 7.03 23.01 13.39
C GLU A 46 7.18 22.87 11.88
N VAL A 47 6.49 23.73 11.11
CA VAL A 47 6.56 23.80 9.66
C VAL A 47 7.00 25.19 9.23
N ARG A 48 7.99 25.25 8.35
CA ARG A 48 8.53 26.51 7.83
C ARG A 48 7.81 26.93 6.56
N ARG A 49 7.74 28.21 6.32
CA ARG A 49 7.10 28.76 5.12
C ARG A 49 7.82 28.30 3.85
N GLY A 50 7.05 27.82 2.88
CA GLY A 50 7.57 27.39 1.58
C GLY A 50 8.35 26.08 1.63
N GLU A 51 8.28 25.29 2.73
CA GLU A 51 8.83 23.92 2.75
C GLU A 51 7.77 22.87 2.43
N ILE A 52 8.22 21.71 1.98
CA ILE A 52 7.46 20.47 2.01
C ILE A 52 7.92 19.70 3.24
N HIS A 53 7.06 19.64 4.27
CA HIS A 53 7.34 18.97 5.52
C HIS A 53 6.69 17.59 5.56
N ALA A 54 7.47 16.54 5.75
CA ALA A 54 6.91 15.19 5.87
C ALA A 54 6.59 14.85 7.34
N ILE A 55 5.47 14.14 7.55
CA ILE A 55 5.17 13.50 8.84
C ILE A 55 5.23 12.00 8.63
N CYS A 56 6.22 11.36 9.25
CA CYS A 56 6.46 9.93 9.20
C CYS A 56 6.07 9.25 10.51
N GLY A 57 5.61 8.00 10.43
CA GLY A 57 5.23 7.21 11.61
C GLY A 57 4.43 5.99 11.19
N GLU A 58 4.35 4.98 12.06
CA GLU A 58 3.54 3.78 11.83
C GLU A 58 2.04 4.10 11.77
N ASN A 59 1.25 3.16 11.24
CA ASN A 59 -0.20 3.29 11.25
C ASN A 59 -0.69 3.27 12.72
N GLY A 60 -1.56 4.25 13.04
CA GLY A 60 -2.00 4.45 14.43
C GLY A 60 -1.08 5.32 15.28
N ALA A 61 0.05 5.83 14.75
CA ALA A 61 0.95 6.72 15.47
C ALA A 61 0.36 8.11 15.79
N GLY A 62 -0.84 8.43 15.27
CA GLY A 62 -1.52 9.69 15.53
C GLY A 62 -1.44 10.74 14.42
N LYS A 63 -0.80 10.46 13.28
CA LYS A 63 -0.57 11.41 12.18
C LYS A 63 -1.87 12.06 11.68
N SER A 64 -2.84 11.28 11.23
CA SER A 64 -4.13 11.79 10.75
C SER A 64 -4.95 12.46 11.87
N THR A 65 -4.80 12.00 13.12
CA THR A 65 -5.42 12.67 14.28
C THR A 65 -4.84 14.07 14.48
N LEU A 66 -3.51 14.25 14.34
CA LEU A 66 -2.85 15.56 14.42
C LEU A 66 -3.35 16.50 13.32
N MET A 67 -3.48 16.01 12.08
CA MET A 67 -4.00 16.81 10.97
C MET A 67 -5.48 17.14 11.16
N ASN A 68 -6.27 16.25 11.72
CA ASN A 68 -7.67 16.51 12.07
C ASN A 68 -7.83 17.54 13.19
N VAL A 69 -6.86 17.65 14.12
CA VAL A 69 -6.80 18.76 15.08
C VAL A 69 -6.49 20.07 14.36
N LEU A 70 -5.49 20.06 13.47
CA LEU A 70 -5.08 21.25 12.71
C LEU A 70 -6.18 21.76 11.78
N SER A 71 -6.89 20.85 11.10
CA SER A 71 -7.97 21.22 10.17
C SER A 71 -9.30 21.59 10.85
N GLY A 72 -9.40 21.48 12.19
CA GLY A 72 -10.62 21.79 12.93
C GLY A 72 -11.71 20.71 12.87
N VAL A 73 -11.41 19.53 12.34
CA VAL A 73 -12.27 18.34 12.47
C VAL A 73 -12.44 17.97 13.95
N TRP A 74 -11.34 18.04 14.71
CA TRP A 74 -11.38 18.02 16.16
C TRP A 74 -11.31 19.45 16.69
N PRO A 75 -12.46 20.07 17.13
CA PRO A 75 -12.51 21.47 17.47
C PRO A 75 -11.76 21.79 18.78
N ARG A 76 -11.36 23.04 18.95
CA ARG A 76 -10.78 23.55 20.20
C ARG A 76 -11.67 23.18 21.40
N GLY A 77 -11.04 22.69 22.48
CA GLY A 77 -11.71 22.16 23.68
C GLY A 77 -11.90 20.65 23.67
N THR A 78 -11.59 19.97 22.54
CA THR A 78 -11.56 18.48 22.48
C THR A 78 -10.13 17.93 22.53
N TYR A 79 -9.14 18.79 22.60
CA TYR A 79 -7.72 18.52 22.75
C TYR A 79 -7.05 19.59 23.60
N ASP A 80 -5.88 19.29 24.16
CA ASP A 80 -5.02 20.23 24.88
C ASP A 80 -3.85 20.67 23.97
N GLY A 81 -3.19 21.78 24.35
CA GLY A 81 -2.09 22.37 23.60
C GLY A 81 -2.54 23.53 22.71
N ASP A 82 -1.58 24.16 22.03
CA ASP A 82 -1.81 25.39 21.26
C ASP A 82 -1.35 25.27 19.81
N ILE A 83 -2.08 25.91 18.91
CA ILE A 83 -1.76 26.03 17.49
C ILE A 83 -1.41 27.49 17.20
N TYR A 84 -0.20 27.72 16.70
CA TYR A 84 0.25 29.00 16.19
C TYR A 84 0.29 28.93 14.66
N TYR A 85 -0.40 29.85 14.00
CA TYR A 85 -0.37 29.99 12.55
C TYR A 85 -0.12 31.45 12.17
N ASP A 86 0.89 31.70 11.35
CA ASP A 86 1.38 33.05 11.04
C ASP A 86 1.73 33.84 12.33
N GLY A 87 2.36 33.21 13.31
CA GLY A 87 2.75 33.81 14.59
C GLY A 87 1.59 34.13 15.54
N GLN A 88 0.35 33.76 15.21
CA GLN A 88 -0.85 34.00 16.02
C GLN A 88 -1.43 32.70 16.55
N VAL A 89 -1.84 32.70 17.81
CA VAL A 89 -2.61 31.58 18.38
C VAL A 89 -3.93 31.47 17.63
N ARG A 90 -4.25 30.26 17.17
CA ARG A 90 -5.48 29.96 16.46
C ARG A 90 -6.30 28.90 17.20
N GLU A 91 -7.60 29.12 17.24
CA GLU A 91 -8.56 28.18 17.80
C GLU A 91 -9.57 27.79 16.71
N PHE A 92 -9.31 26.67 16.06
CA PHE A 92 -10.22 26.16 15.03
C PHE A 92 -11.38 25.42 15.68
N ARG A 93 -12.62 25.85 15.39
CA ARG A 93 -13.86 25.22 15.87
C ARG A 93 -14.56 24.43 14.78
N SER A 94 -14.13 24.63 13.54
CA SER A 94 -14.65 23.94 12.36
C SER A 94 -13.62 23.95 11.24
N ILE A 95 -13.82 23.11 10.23
CA ILE A 95 -13.01 23.07 8.99
C ILE A 95 -13.04 24.45 8.29
N ARG A 96 -14.17 25.17 8.35
CA ARG A 96 -14.27 26.50 7.74
C ARG A 96 -13.32 27.52 8.36
N ASP A 97 -13.01 27.38 9.65
CA ASP A 97 -12.10 28.30 10.34
C ASP A 97 -10.65 28.11 9.86
N SER A 98 -10.23 26.86 9.63
CA SER A 98 -8.91 26.55 9.09
C SER A 98 -8.80 26.93 7.60
N GLU A 99 -9.83 26.65 6.81
CA GLU A 99 -9.90 27.07 5.40
C GLU A 99 -9.87 28.58 5.23
N ALA A 100 -10.53 29.34 6.12
CA ALA A 100 -10.55 30.81 6.07
C ALA A 100 -9.17 31.45 6.26
N VAL A 101 -8.20 30.74 6.86
CA VAL A 101 -6.80 31.20 6.98
C VAL A 101 -5.87 30.54 5.96
N GLY A 102 -6.41 29.76 5.01
CA GLY A 102 -5.68 29.12 3.92
C GLY A 102 -5.07 27.77 4.28
N ILE A 103 -5.56 27.07 5.31
CA ILE A 103 -5.18 25.69 5.62
C ILE A 103 -6.21 24.75 4.97
N VAL A 104 -5.77 23.92 4.02
CA VAL A 104 -6.64 22.98 3.30
C VAL A 104 -6.05 21.56 3.41
N ILE A 105 -6.90 20.57 3.67
CA ILE A 105 -6.51 19.17 3.77
C ILE A 105 -7.12 18.36 2.62
N ILE A 106 -6.29 17.51 2.03
CA ILE A 106 -6.69 16.43 1.11
C ILE A 106 -6.53 15.12 1.88
N HIS A 107 -7.64 14.43 2.09
CA HIS A 107 -7.67 13.16 2.81
C HIS A 107 -7.25 11.98 1.93
N GLN A 108 -6.85 10.89 2.55
CA GLN A 108 -6.49 9.64 1.87
C GLN A 108 -7.63 9.09 1.00
N GLU A 109 -8.88 9.18 1.48
CA GLU A 109 -10.06 8.85 0.69
C GLU A 109 -10.55 10.10 -0.04
N LEU A 110 -10.70 10.00 -1.37
CA LEU A 110 -11.11 11.13 -2.22
C LEU A 110 -12.53 11.60 -1.85
N ALA A 111 -12.66 12.87 -1.54
CA ALA A 111 -13.94 13.51 -1.20
C ALA A 111 -14.64 14.07 -2.44
N LEU A 112 -14.66 13.29 -3.54
CA LEU A 112 -15.32 13.63 -4.80
C LEU A 112 -16.66 12.93 -4.94
N SER A 113 -17.65 13.64 -5.50
CA SER A 113 -18.92 13.03 -5.90
C SER A 113 -18.77 12.42 -7.30
N PRO A 114 -18.86 11.07 -7.45
CA PRO A 114 -18.59 10.41 -8.73
C PRO A 114 -19.59 10.79 -9.84
N TYR A 115 -20.81 11.18 -9.49
CA TYR A 115 -21.88 11.48 -10.42
C TYR A 115 -21.93 12.94 -10.88
N LEU A 116 -21.17 13.81 -10.26
CA LEU A 116 -21.03 15.22 -10.63
C LEU A 116 -19.87 15.40 -11.60
N SER A 117 -19.89 16.52 -12.33
CA SER A 117 -18.79 16.93 -13.19
C SER A 117 -17.58 17.36 -12.37
N VAL A 118 -16.43 17.46 -13.01
CA VAL A 118 -15.19 17.98 -12.42
C VAL A 118 -15.38 19.40 -11.92
N ALA A 119 -15.98 20.29 -12.71
CA ALA A 119 -16.25 21.69 -12.32
C ALA A 119 -17.16 21.78 -11.09
N GLU A 120 -18.22 20.96 -11.03
CA GLU A 120 -19.10 20.89 -9.86
C GLU A 120 -18.36 20.40 -8.62
N ASN A 121 -17.47 19.42 -8.75
CA ASN A 121 -16.65 18.94 -7.63
C ASN A 121 -15.65 19.97 -7.14
N ILE A 122 -14.96 20.66 -8.05
CA ILE A 122 -13.97 21.71 -7.71
C ILE A 122 -14.62 22.84 -6.92
N PHE A 123 -15.78 23.32 -7.36
CA PHE A 123 -16.45 24.49 -6.79
C PHE A 123 -17.64 24.15 -5.88
N MET A 124 -17.81 22.89 -5.47
CA MET A 124 -18.90 22.47 -4.58
C MET A 124 -18.92 23.31 -3.29
N GLY A 125 -20.04 24.02 -3.09
CA GLY A 125 -20.25 24.92 -1.96
C GLY A 125 -19.49 26.28 -2.06
N ASN A 126 -18.82 26.54 -3.19
CA ASN A 126 -18.11 27.79 -3.50
C ASN A 126 -18.28 28.16 -4.99
N GLU A 127 -19.46 27.86 -5.56
CA GLU A 127 -19.77 28.09 -6.96
C GLU A 127 -19.69 29.58 -7.32
N LYS A 128 -19.23 29.88 -8.52
CA LYS A 128 -19.25 31.25 -9.03
C LYS A 128 -20.70 31.68 -9.23
N ALA A 129 -21.19 32.60 -8.44
CA ALA A 129 -22.58 33.04 -8.47
C ALA A 129 -22.71 34.55 -8.75
N ARG A 130 -23.72 34.93 -9.52
CA ARG A 130 -24.08 36.31 -9.78
C ARG A 130 -25.55 36.55 -9.42
N ARG A 131 -25.81 37.45 -8.50
CA ARG A 131 -27.16 37.80 -8.01
C ARG A 131 -27.97 36.60 -7.49
N GLY A 132 -27.30 35.64 -6.85
CA GLY A 132 -27.93 34.42 -6.28
C GLY A 132 -28.16 33.29 -7.26
N PHE A 133 -27.72 33.42 -8.52
CA PHE A 133 -27.74 32.35 -9.52
C PHE A 133 -26.32 31.90 -9.83
N ILE A 134 -26.10 30.59 -9.96
CA ILE A 134 -24.80 30.02 -10.33
C ILE A 134 -24.50 30.40 -11.79
N ASP A 135 -23.32 30.96 -12.02
CA ASP A 135 -22.77 31.25 -13.33
C ASP A 135 -21.93 30.05 -13.79
N TRP A 136 -22.55 29.16 -14.53
CA TRP A 136 -21.90 27.93 -14.98
C TRP A 136 -20.78 28.19 -15.98
N ASP A 137 -20.88 29.22 -16.80
CA ASP A 137 -19.82 29.54 -17.76
C ASP A 137 -18.57 30.01 -17.01
N ALA A 138 -18.72 30.92 -16.07
CA ALA A 138 -17.62 31.38 -15.22
C ALA A 138 -17.05 30.27 -14.33
N THR A 139 -17.91 29.33 -13.85
CA THR A 139 -17.48 28.17 -13.06
C THR A 139 -16.65 27.20 -13.90
N ASN A 140 -17.09 26.89 -15.13
CA ASN A 140 -16.36 26.03 -16.03
C ASN A 140 -15.03 26.65 -16.51
N GLU A 141 -15.00 27.95 -16.79
CA GLU A 141 -13.78 28.66 -17.17
C GLU A 141 -12.75 28.62 -16.03
N ALA A 142 -13.15 28.94 -14.80
CA ALA A 142 -12.28 28.85 -13.64
C ALA A 142 -11.81 27.40 -13.35
N ALA A 143 -12.69 26.41 -13.56
CA ALA A 143 -12.29 25.00 -13.44
C ALA A 143 -11.24 24.61 -14.50
N ALA A 144 -11.40 25.08 -15.75
CA ALA A 144 -10.42 24.81 -16.81
C ALA A 144 -9.06 25.45 -16.53
N GLU A 145 -9.01 26.59 -15.84
CA GLU A 145 -7.74 27.20 -15.40
C GLU A 145 -7.04 26.35 -14.35
N LEU A 146 -7.77 25.91 -13.33
CA LEU A 146 -7.23 25.05 -12.27
C LEU A 146 -6.77 23.68 -12.80
N LEU A 147 -7.53 23.10 -13.75
CA LEU A 147 -7.15 21.85 -14.38
C LEU A 147 -5.83 21.97 -15.17
N ARG A 148 -5.64 23.08 -15.89
CA ARG A 148 -4.36 23.37 -16.55
C ARG A 148 -3.22 23.57 -15.55
N GLU A 149 -3.51 24.16 -14.41
CA GLU A 149 -2.54 24.39 -13.33
C GLU A 149 -2.01 23.08 -12.73
N VAL A 150 -2.88 22.07 -12.57
CA VAL A 150 -2.50 20.73 -12.10
C VAL A 150 -2.05 19.78 -13.22
N GLY A 151 -1.92 20.27 -14.46
CA GLY A 151 -1.46 19.47 -15.59
C GLY A 151 -2.47 18.46 -16.14
N LEU A 152 -3.76 18.65 -15.88
CA LEU A 152 -4.83 17.74 -16.29
C LEU A 152 -5.61 18.27 -17.50
N ASP A 153 -5.41 17.65 -18.66
CA ASP A 153 -6.09 18.04 -19.93
C ASP A 153 -7.40 17.27 -20.08
N ILE A 154 -8.44 17.71 -19.38
CA ILE A 154 -9.82 17.18 -19.49
C ILE A 154 -10.84 18.30 -19.53
N ARG A 155 -12.04 18.00 -20.02
CA ARG A 155 -13.14 18.97 -20.02
C ARG A 155 -13.73 19.11 -18.61
N PRO A 156 -14.00 20.35 -18.14
CA PRO A 156 -14.61 20.58 -16.81
C PRO A 156 -15.95 19.87 -16.60
N GLN A 157 -16.68 19.55 -17.70
CA GLN A 157 -17.96 18.87 -17.67
C GLN A 157 -17.85 17.34 -17.61
N THR A 158 -16.63 16.78 -17.68
CA THR A 158 -16.41 15.33 -17.56
C THR A 158 -16.85 14.87 -16.17
N ARG A 159 -17.55 13.72 -16.10
CA ARG A 159 -17.95 13.13 -14.81
C ARG A 159 -16.75 12.53 -14.11
N VAL A 160 -16.68 12.70 -12.79
CA VAL A 160 -15.59 12.14 -11.98
C VAL A 160 -15.54 10.61 -12.05
N ALA A 161 -16.71 9.93 -12.16
CA ALA A 161 -16.77 8.48 -12.33
C ALA A 161 -16.06 7.95 -13.60
N ASP A 162 -15.88 8.80 -14.62
CA ASP A 162 -15.26 8.43 -15.89
C ASP A 162 -13.72 8.61 -15.87
N LEU A 163 -13.17 9.09 -14.74
CA LEU A 163 -11.75 9.37 -14.56
C LEU A 163 -11.02 8.21 -13.87
N GLY A 164 -9.77 7.98 -14.25
CA GLY A 164 -8.86 7.12 -13.50
C GLY A 164 -8.50 7.72 -12.13
N VAL A 165 -8.02 6.87 -11.20
CA VAL A 165 -7.71 7.29 -9.81
C VAL A 165 -6.68 8.43 -9.77
N GLY A 166 -5.63 8.38 -10.60
CA GLY A 166 -4.63 9.45 -10.69
C GLY A 166 -5.24 10.79 -11.13
N GLN A 167 -6.15 10.77 -12.11
CA GLN A 167 -6.86 11.98 -12.54
C GLN A 167 -7.80 12.51 -11.45
N GLN A 168 -8.49 11.64 -10.72
CA GLN A 168 -9.33 12.04 -9.59
C GLN A 168 -8.49 12.71 -8.48
N GLN A 169 -7.28 12.22 -8.20
CA GLN A 169 -6.35 12.84 -7.26
C GLN A 169 -5.98 14.28 -7.68
N LEU A 170 -5.69 14.50 -8.97
CA LEU A 170 -5.41 15.84 -9.50
C LEU A 170 -6.64 16.76 -9.42
N VAL A 171 -7.85 16.23 -9.58
CA VAL A 171 -9.10 17.01 -9.37
C VAL A 171 -9.26 17.44 -7.91
N GLU A 172 -8.91 16.58 -6.93
CA GLU A 172 -8.90 16.97 -5.51
C GLU A 172 -7.89 18.09 -5.23
N ILE A 173 -6.71 18.04 -5.85
CA ILE A 173 -5.73 19.12 -5.73
C ILE A 173 -6.27 20.41 -6.37
N ALA A 174 -6.85 20.34 -7.57
CA ALA A 174 -7.49 21.49 -8.21
C ALA A 174 -8.61 22.09 -7.33
N LYS A 175 -9.41 21.24 -6.67
CA LYS A 175 -10.42 21.65 -5.68
C LYS A 175 -9.78 22.36 -4.47
N ALA A 176 -8.66 21.85 -3.95
CA ALA A 176 -7.93 22.52 -2.88
C ALA A 176 -7.40 23.90 -3.33
N LEU A 177 -6.82 23.98 -4.53
CA LEU A 177 -6.28 25.23 -5.11
C LEU A 177 -7.38 26.24 -5.45
N SER A 178 -8.65 25.82 -5.62
CA SER A 178 -9.78 26.77 -5.79
C SER A 178 -10.02 27.66 -4.56
N LYS A 179 -9.46 27.28 -3.42
CA LYS A 179 -9.45 28.02 -2.16
C LYS A 179 -8.12 28.79 -2.06
N ASP A 180 -8.09 29.84 -1.29
CA ASP A 180 -6.87 30.68 -1.12
C ASP A 180 -5.85 29.94 -0.22
N VAL A 181 -5.25 28.89 -0.78
CA VAL A 181 -4.38 27.94 -0.08
C VAL A 181 -3.01 28.54 0.22
N ARG A 182 -2.58 28.47 1.49
CA ARG A 182 -1.23 28.82 1.97
C ARG A 182 -0.49 27.61 2.57
N LEU A 183 -1.25 26.71 3.20
CA LEU A 183 -0.76 25.45 3.75
C LEU A 183 -1.64 24.31 3.25
N LEU A 184 -1.07 23.45 2.40
CA LEU A 184 -1.73 22.28 1.86
C LEU A 184 -1.30 21.05 2.64
N ILE A 185 -2.25 20.31 3.17
CA ILE A 185 -2.01 19.03 3.85
C ILE A 185 -2.43 17.92 2.92
N LEU A 186 -1.54 16.94 2.74
CA LEU A 186 -1.74 15.77 1.86
C LEU A 186 -1.59 14.50 2.70
N ASP A 187 -2.70 13.79 2.94
CA ASP A 187 -2.69 12.54 3.71
C ASP A 187 -2.60 11.35 2.76
N GLU A 188 -1.43 10.71 2.70
CA GLU A 188 -1.08 9.57 1.82
C GLU A 188 -1.45 9.78 0.34
N PRO A 189 -1.01 10.86 -0.30
CA PRO A 189 -1.51 11.27 -1.62
C PRO A 189 -1.19 10.30 -2.75
N THR A 190 -0.21 9.41 -2.58
CA THR A 190 0.25 8.45 -3.60
C THR A 190 -0.16 7.01 -3.30
N ALA A 191 -0.94 6.76 -2.23
CA ALA A 191 -1.23 5.40 -1.76
C ALA A 191 -1.98 4.53 -2.79
N ALA A 192 -2.83 5.14 -3.62
CA ALA A 192 -3.64 4.46 -4.64
C ALA A 192 -3.13 4.67 -6.08
N LEU A 193 -1.98 5.34 -6.25
CA LEU A 193 -1.41 5.70 -7.55
C LEU A 193 -0.39 4.66 -8.01
N ASN A 194 -0.26 4.51 -9.33
CA ASN A 194 0.88 3.83 -9.95
C ASN A 194 2.13 4.73 -9.89
N ASP A 195 3.28 4.20 -10.32
CA ASP A 195 4.57 4.91 -10.21
C ASP A 195 4.61 6.17 -11.08
N ASP A 196 4.03 6.14 -12.30
CA ASP A 196 4.01 7.28 -13.22
C ASP A 196 3.11 8.40 -12.68
N ASP A 197 1.90 8.07 -12.19
CA ASP A 197 0.99 9.04 -11.57
C ASP A 197 1.59 9.61 -10.28
N SER A 198 2.30 8.78 -9.49
CA SER A 198 3.00 9.21 -8.28
C SER A 198 4.11 10.21 -8.62
N ALA A 199 4.93 9.92 -9.62
CA ALA A 199 6.00 10.83 -10.07
C ALA A 199 5.42 12.17 -10.53
N HIS A 200 4.35 12.16 -11.33
CA HIS A 200 3.67 13.37 -11.78
C HIS A 200 3.14 14.21 -10.59
N LEU A 201 2.54 13.55 -9.59
CA LEU A 201 2.06 14.23 -8.39
C LEU A 201 3.19 14.89 -7.59
N LEU A 202 4.32 14.20 -7.42
CA LEU A 202 5.48 14.75 -6.73
C LEU A 202 6.09 15.95 -7.48
N ASP A 203 6.14 15.90 -8.81
CA ASP A 203 6.56 17.04 -9.65
C ASP A 203 5.60 18.24 -9.50
N LEU A 204 4.29 17.99 -9.45
CA LEU A 204 3.29 19.02 -9.19
C LEU A 204 3.50 19.67 -7.81
N MET A 205 3.77 18.87 -6.76
CA MET A 205 4.05 19.39 -5.42
C MET A 205 5.26 20.33 -5.44
N TRP A 206 6.33 19.98 -6.17
CA TRP A 206 7.48 20.88 -6.36
C TRP A 206 7.08 22.19 -7.04
N GLY A 207 6.29 22.15 -8.10
CA GLY A 207 5.80 23.36 -8.78
C GLY A 207 4.94 24.25 -7.88
N LEU A 208 4.11 23.68 -7.01
CA LEU A 208 3.31 24.40 -6.03
C LEU A 208 4.18 25.05 -4.94
N ARG A 209 5.21 24.34 -4.45
CA ARG A 209 6.21 24.87 -3.53
C ARG A 209 6.94 26.10 -4.10
N GLU A 210 7.38 26.04 -5.35
CA GLU A 210 8.04 27.18 -6.02
C GLU A 210 7.14 28.41 -6.11
N ARG A 211 5.82 28.24 -6.11
CA ARG A 211 4.83 29.32 -6.05
C ARG A 211 4.57 29.83 -4.63
N GLY A 212 5.27 29.29 -3.62
CA GLY A 212 5.18 29.72 -2.24
C GLY A 212 4.12 29.00 -1.39
N ILE A 213 3.50 27.93 -1.90
CA ILE A 213 2.59 27.09 -1.11
C ILE A 213 3.42 26.21 -0.19
N THR A 214 3.13 26.29 1.11
CA THR A 214 3.72 25.39 2.11
C THR A 214 2.94 24.08 2.13
N MET A 215 3.62 22.94 2.28
CA MET A 215 2.95 21.64 2.29
C MET A 215 3.34 20.79 3.49
N VAL A 216 2.36 20.06 4.01
CA VAL A 216 2.57 18.95 4.95
C VAL A 216 2.14 17.66 4.26
N MET A 217 3.05 16.72 4.12
CA MET A 217 2.82 15.43 3.48
C MET A 217 2.88 14.31 4.53
N ILE A 218 1.82 13.53 4.64
CA ILE A 218 1.86 12.27 5.38
C ILE A 218 2.11 11.16 4.37
N SER A 219 3.17 10.39 4.55
CA SER A 219 3.45 9.21 3.72
C SER A 219 4.20 8.14 4.51
N HIS A 220 3.95 6.90 4.16
CA HIS A 220 4.73 5.74 4.62
C HIS A 220 5.72 5.26 3.54
N LYS A 221 5.69 5.83 2.33
CA LYS A 221 6.63 5.57 1.23
C LYS A 221 7.86 6.46 1.40
N LEU A 222 8.84 5.97 2.15
CA LEU A 222 10.00 6.77 2.57
C LEU A 222 10.87 7.24 1.40
N ALA A 223 10.94 6.48 0.31
CA ALA A 223 11.63 6.90 -0.91
C ALA A 223 11.02 8.17 -1.53
N GLU A 224 9.68 8.29 -1.54
CA GLU A 224 8.98 9.50 -1.99
C GLU A 224 9.26 10.67 -1.04
N VAL A 225 9.19 10.42 0.28
CA VAL A 225 9.50 11.43 1.31
C VAL A 225 10.93 11.96 1.13
N ALA A 226 11.92 11.07 1.01
CA ALA A 226 13.31 11.45 0.80
C ALA A 226 13.53 12.22 -0.53
N GLY A 227 12.71 11.94 -1.55
CA GLY A 227 12.76 12.61 -2.85
C GLY A 227 12.20 14.03 -2.84
N VAL A 228 11.10 14.28 -2.12
CA VAL A 228 10.33 15.52 -2.25
C VAL A 228 10.37 16.43 -1.03
N ALA A 229 10.48 15.91 0.19
CA ALA A 229 10.39 16.71 1.40
C ALA A 229 11.73 17.36 1.80
N ASP A 230 11.64 18.53 2.42
CA ASP A 230 12.80 19.28 2.93
C ASP A 230 13.17 18.81 4.35
N ARG A 231 12.16 18.58 5.19
CA ARG A 231 12.28 18.13 6.58
C ARG A 231 11.25 17.06 6.90
N THR A 232 11.50 16.30 7.92
CA THR A 232 10.53 15.31 8.43
C THR A 232 10.39 15.40 9.95
N THR A 233 9.15 15.21 10.43
CA THR A 233 8.84 14.96 11.84
C THR A 233 8.36 13.54 12.00
N ILE A 234 8.98 12.80 12.91
CA ILE A 234 8.68 11.41 13.18
C ILE A 234 7.78 11.33 14.41
N ILE A 235 6.60 10.72 14.24
CA ILE A 235 5.63 10.49 15.31
C ILE A 235 5.54 8.98 15.57
N ARG A 236 5.66 8.60 16.86
CA ARG A 236 5.53 7.24 17.32
C ARG A 236 4.76 7.19 18.65
N ASP A 237 3.79 6.29 18.74
CA ASP A 237 2.96 6.09 19.93
C ASP A 237 2.31 7.41 20.43
N GLY A 238 1.85 8.23 19.49
CA GLY A 238 1.21 9.52 19.78
C GLY A 238 2.17 10.62 20.24
N ARG A 239 3.49 10.48 20.09
CA ARG A 239 4.50 11.46 20.52
C ARG A 239 5.44 11.84 19.39
N THR A 240 5.91 13.08 19.38
CA THR A 240 7.02 13.50 18.51
C THR A 240 8.32 12.88 19.04
N VAL A 241 8.96 12.07 18.17
CA VAL A 241 10.25 11.42 18.49
C VAL A 241 11.41 12.28 18.03
N HIS A 242 11.35 12.77 16.79
CA HIS A 242 12.46 13.53 16.19
C HIS A 242 11.95 14.39 15.02
N THR A 243 12.59 15.55 14.84
CA THR A 243 12.41 16.37 13.64
C THR A 243 13.79 16.67 13.06
N ALA A 244 13.98 16.38 11.77
CA ALA A 244 15.27 16.52 11.10
C ALA A 244 15.11 16.99 9.64
N PRO A 245 16.16 17.63 9.08
CA PRO A 245 16.24 17.84 7.64
C PRO A 245 16.48 16.52 6.90
N LEU A 246 16.01 16.43 5.67
CA LEU A 246 16.25 15.31 4.77
C LEU A 246 17.41 15.57 3.80
N HIS A 247 17.87 16.83 3.75
CA HIS A 247 18.97 17.25 2.90
C HIS A 247 19.91 18.21 3.64
N GLY A 248 21.18 18.23 3.25
CA GLY A 248 22.17 19.13 3.82
C GLY A 248 22.73 18.68 5.17
N VAL A 249 23.12 19.67 5.99
CA VAL A 249 23.77 19.41 7.29
C VAL A 249 22.75 18.88 8.30
N GLY A 250 23.05 17.74 8.92
CA GLY A 250 22.17 17.08 9.89
C GLY A 250 21.04 16.25 9.24
N ALA A 251 21.09 16.03 7.93
CA ALA A 251 20.13 15.19 7.23
C ALA A 251 20.16 13.75 7.72
N ILE A 252 18.96 13.15 7.84
CA ILE A 252 18.78 11.74 8.16
C ILE A 252 18.37 10.96 6.92
N GLY A 253 18.86 9.73 6.78
CA GLY A 253 18.48 8.82 5.70
C GLY A 253 17.28 7.95 6.03
N GLU A 254 16.82 7.18 5.03
CA GLU A 254 15.66 6.28 5.14
C GLU A 254 15.78 5.29 6.32
N ASP A 255 16.96 4.67 6.51
CA ASP A 255 17.18 3.71 7.58
C ASP A 255 17.03 4.34 8.98
N GLU A 256 17.50 5.58 9.16
CA GLU A 256 17.35 6.32 10.40
C GLU A 256 15.89 6.70 10.66
N ILE A 257 15.15 7.10 9.63
CA ILE A 257 13.70 7.35 9.74
C ILE A 257 12.99 6.07 10.19
N ILE A 258 13.29 4.93 9.56
CA ILE A 258 12.71 3.62 9.93
C ILE A 258 13.04 3.30 11.40
N ARG A 259 14.30 3.45 11.81
CA ARG A 259 14.73 3.19 13.17
C ARG A 259 13.95 4.03 14.20
N LEU A 260 13.75 5.30 13.91
CA LEU A 260 13.02 6.22 14.78
C LEU A 260 11.51 5.92 14.81
N MET A 261 10.92 5.51 13.67
CA MET A 261 9.51 5.12 13.58
C MET A 261 9.21 3.85 14.37
N VAL A 262 10.05 2.82 14.23
CA VAL A 262 9.83 1.49 14.83
C VAL A 262 10.31 1.44 16.29
N GLY A 263 11.32 2.25 16.66
CA GLY A 263 11.79 2.38 18.04
C GLY A 263 12.65 1.24 18.56
N ARG A 264 13.05 0.33 17.69
CA ARG A 264 14.03 -0.74 17.94
C ARG A 264 15.07 -0.72 16.83
N GLU A 265 16.29 -1.11 17.13
CA GLU A 265 17.28 -1.36 16.09
C GLU A 265 16.77 -2.53 15.23
N LEU A 266 16.31 -2.22 14.03
CA LEU A 266 16.19 -3.23 13.00
C LEU A 266 17.60 -3.38 12.43
N SER A 267 18.29 -4.45 12.81
CA SER A 267 19.61 -4.78 12.27
C SER A 267 19.61 -4.96 10.74
N SER A 268 18.43 -5.16 10.17
CA SER A 268 18.15 -5.25 8.75
C SER A 268 16.66 -4.93 8.49
N ARG A 269 16.34 -4.35 7.34
CA ARG A 269 14.95 -4.12 6.85
C ARG A 269 14.19 -5.44 6.67
N PHE A 270 14.91 -6.51 6.40
CA PHE A 270 14.40 -7.86 6.23
C PHE A 270 15.05 -8.80 7.25
N PRO A 271 14.29 -9.74 7.86
CA PRO A 271 14.88 -10.71 8.76
C PRO A 271 15.83 -11.64 7.99
N GLU A 272 17.01 -11.92 8.58
CA GLU A 272 17.91 -12.92 8.02
C GLU A 272 17.23 -14.29 8.02
N HIS A 273 17.31 -14.98 6.89
CA HIS A 273 16.74 -16.31 6.70
C HIS A 273 17.65 -17.14 5.80
N THR A 274 17.76 -18.41 6.13
CA THR A 274 18.46 -19.41 5.32
C THR A 274 17.54 -20.60 5.13
N SER A 275 16.97 -20.72 3.95
CA SER A 275 15.99 -21.74 3.62
C SER A 275 16.63 -23.14 3.57
N GLN A 276 15.93 -24.12 4.12
CA GLN A 276 16.23 -25.53 3.93
C GLN A 276 15.34 -26.08 2.82
N VAL A 277 15.78 -25.87 1.58
CA VAL A 277 15.02 -26.26 0.38
C VAL A 277 14.95 -27.76 0.26
N GLY A 278 13.73 -28.31 0.29
CA GLY A 278 13.42 -29.72 0.19
C GLY A 278 12.95 -30.15 -1.21
N GLU A 279 12.11 -31.18 -1.23
CA GLU A 279 11.53 -31.77 -2.46
C GLU A 279 10.47 -30.84 -3.10
N GLU A 280 10.11 -31.13 -4.37
CA GLU A 280 9.02 -30.46 -5.09
C GLU A 280 7.70 -30.64 -4.34
N ALA A 281 7.07 -29.53 -3.94
CA ALA A 281 5.77 -29.52 -3.30
C ALA A 281 4.64 -29.26 -4.31
N LEU A 282 4.85 -28.29 -5.22
CA LEU A 282 3.87 -27.94 -6.25
C LEU A 282 4.59 -27.64 -7.56
N ARG A 283 4.03 -28.11 -8.67
CA ARG A 283 4.45 -27.76 -10.02
C ARG A 283 3.24 -27.44 -10.87
N ILE A 284 3.34 -26.37 -11.63
CA ILE A 284 2.35 -25.92 -12.61
C ILE A 284 3.01 -26.02 -13.99
N SER A 285 2.30 -26.55 -14.98
CA SER A 285 2.76 -26.58 -16.37
C SER A 285 1.64 -26.25 -17.35
N ASP A 286 2.01 -25.59 -18.42
CA ASP A 286 1.13 -25.26 -19.56
C ASP A 286 -0.13 -24.47 -19.14
N TRP A 287 -0.02 -23.66 -18.04
CA TRP A 287 -1.17 -23.00 -17.44
C TRP A 287 -1.58 -21.76 -18.24
N THR A 288 -2.78 -21.83 -18.80
CA THR A 288 -3.34 -20.76 -19.63
C THR A 288 -4.69 -20.31 -19.10
N VAL A 289 -4.93 -19.01 -19.06
CA VAL A 289 -6.14 -18.38 -18.51
C VAL A 289 -6.60 -17.28 -19.45
N HIS A 290 -7.87 -17.28 -19.84
CA HIS A 290 -8.46 -16.22 -20.64
C HIS A 290 -9.27 -15.23 -19.80
N HIS A 291 -9.37 -14.01 -20.28
CA HIS A 291 -10.12 -12.95 -19.63
C HIS A 291 -11.62 -13.31 -19.55
N PRO A 292 -12.31 -13.07 -18.40
CA PRO A 292 -13.69 -13.55 -18.21
C PRO A 292 -14.72 -12.89 -19.12
N ILE A 293 -14.46 -11.68 -19.63
CA ILE A 293 -15.36 -10.95 -20.56
C ILE A 293 -14.84 -11.07 -22.00
N ASP A 294 -13.57 -10.76 -22.24
CA ASP A 294 -12.94 -10.92 -23.55
C ASP A 294 -12.24 -12.28 -23.64
N THR A 295 -13.01 -13.30 -23.93
CA THR A 295 -12.52 -14.70 -23.97
C THR A 295 -11.50 -14.99 -25.07
N SER A 296 -11.28 -14.05 -26.01
CA SER A 296 -10.24 -14.15 -27.04
C SER A 296 -8.86 -13.77 -26.51
N ARG A 297 -8.80 -13.01 -25.40
CA ARG A 297 -7.57 -12.51 -24.79
C ARG A 297 -7.08 -13.48 -23.72
N ALA A 298 -5.93 -14.11 -23.95
CA ALA A 298 -5.20 -14.81 -22.90
C ALA A 298 -4.55 -13.78 -21.96
N VAL A 299 -4.79 -13.92 -20.65
CA VAL A 299 -4.21 -13.06 -19.60
C VAL A 299 -3.03 -13.77 -18.94
N VAL A 300 -3.08 -15.10 -18.88
CA VAL A 300 -1.95 -15.95 -18.54
C VAL A 300 -1.78 -16.94 -19.70
N GLU A 301 -0.57 -17.15 -20.15
CA GLU A 301 -0.28 -17.97 -21.32
C GLU A 301 0.94 -18.85 -21.06
N ASP A 302 0.71 -20.18 -21.10
CA ASP A 302 1.74 -21.21 -20.97
C ASP A 302 2.65 -21.02 -19.74
N ALA A 303 2.06 -20.63 -18.60
CA ALA A 303 2.83 -20.39 -17.40
C ALA A 303 3.27 -21.71 -16.75
N ALA A 304 4.56 -21.77 -16.39
CA ALA A 304 5.16 -22.89 -15.70
C ALA A 304 5.99 -22.41 -14.50
N LEU A 305 5.77 -22.99 -13.33
CA LEU A 305 6.56 -22.69 -12.13
C LEU A 305 6.57 -23.91 -11.19
N THR A 306 7.58 -23.95 -10.33
CA THR A 306 7.75 -25.01 -9.34
C THR A 306 8.00 -24.38 -7.97
N LEU A 307 7.40 -24.94 -6.92
CA LEU A 307 7.64 -24.59 -5.53
C LEU A 307 8.17 -25.83 -4.79
N ARG A 308 9.17 -25.62 -3.93
CA ARG A 308 9.75 -26.69 -3.11
C ARG A 308 9.43 -26.48 -1.64
N ARG A 309 9.42 -27.54 -0.86
CA ARG A 309 9.20 -27.47 0.60
C ARG A 309 10.31 -26.64 1.26
N GLY A 310 9.95 -25.78 2.19
CA GLY A 310 10.89 -24.91 2.90
C GLY A 310 11.47 -23.77 2.05
N GLU A 311 10.91 -23.51 0.86
CA GLU A 311 11.36 -22.49 -0.07
C GLU A 311 10.39 -21.31 -0.12
N ILE A 312 10.94 -20.10 -0.20
CA ILE A 312 10.20 -18.86 -0.46
C ILE A 312 10.49 -18.41 -1.89
N VAL A 313 9.52 -18.56 -2.77
CA VAL A 313 9.63 -18.20 -4.19
C VAL A 313 8.92 -16.87 -4.43
N GLY A 314 9.58 -15.93 -5.09
CA GLY A 314 9.00 -14.67 -5.53
C GLY A 314 8.38 -14.77 -6.92
N LEU A 315 7.29 -14.02 -7.17
CA LEU A 315 6.76 -13.75 -8.51
C LEU A 315 6.71 -12.24 -8.72
N ALA A 316 7.65 -11.72 -9.49
CA ALA A 316 7.77 -10.32 -9.87
C ALA A 316 7.08 -10.04 -11.22
N GLY A 317 6.57 -8.84 -11.42
CA GLY A 317 5.99 -8.38 -12.69
C GLY A 317 5.45 -6.97 -12.57
N LEU A 318 5.31 -6.27 -13.69
CA LEU A 318 4.68 -4.97 -13.71
C LEU A 318 3.15 -5.08 -13.45
N MET A 319 2.51 -3.96 -13.14
CA MET A 319 1.06 -3.91 -13.00
C MET A 319 0.38 -4.45 -14.27
N GLY A 320 -0.59 -5.35 -14.11
CA GLY A 320 -1.26 -6.01 -15.24
C GLY A 320 -0.46 -7.14 -15.92
N ALA A 321 0.66 -7.58 -15.34
CA ALA A 321 1.44 -8.71 -15.88
C ALA A 321 0.73 -10.07 -15.81
N GLY A 322 -0.36 -10.21 -15.02
CA GLY A 322 -1.14 -11.45 -14.90
C GLY A 322 -0.86 -12.25 -13.62
N ARG A 323 -0.12 -11.70 -12.65
CA ARG A 323 0.31 -12.39 -11.42
C ARG A 323 -0.87 -12.82 -10.53
N THR A 324 -1.74 -11.89 -10.18
CA THR A 324 -2.94 -12.13 -9.37
C THR A 324 -3.90 -13.06 -10.11
N GLU A 325 -4.05 -12.88 -11.43
CA GLU A 325 -4.88 -13.72 -12.28
C GLU A 325 -4.37 -15.18 -12.32
N LEU A 326 -3.06 -15.36 -12.37
CA LEU A 326 -2.43 -16.69 -12.24
C LEU A 326 -2.79 -17.32 -10.89
N ALA A 327 -2.57 -16.62 -9.78
CA ALA A 327 -2.86 -17.12 -8.44
C ALA A 327 -4.34 -17.45 -8.23
N MET A 328 -5.24 -16.54 -8.60
CA MET A 328 -6.69 -16.75 -8.49
C MET A 328 -7.20 -17.87 -9.36
N SER A 329 -6.69 -18.00 -10.59
CA SER A 329 -7.06 -19.09 -11.49
C SER A 329 -6.61 -20.46 -10.99
N LEU A 330 -5.43 -20.52 -10.36
CA LEU A 330 -4.89 -21.70 -9.73
C LEU A 330 -5.68 -22.09 -8.47
N PHE A 331 -6.10 -21.12 -7.67
CA PHE A 331 -6.86 -21.33 -6.45
C PHE A 331 -8.37 -21.35 -6.73
N GLY A 332 -8.86 -22.53 -7.14
CA GLY A 332 -10.29 -22.79 -7.34
C GLY A 332 -10.89 -22.20 -8.61
N ARG A 333 -10.06 -21.84 -9.60
CA ARG A 333 -10.50 -21.17 -10.83
C ARG A 333 -11.39 -19.96 -10.52
N SER A 334 -11.04 -19.22 -9.45
CA SER A 334 -11.83 -18.11 -8.92
C SER A 334 -11.80 -16.86 -9.83
N TRP A 335 -10.89 -16.85 -10.80
CA TRP A 335 -10.82 -15.81 -11.83
C TRP A 335 -10.48 -16.42 -13.20
N GLY A 336 -11.06 -15.83 -14.26
CA GLY A 336 -10.78 -16.22 -15.64
C GLY A 336 -11.72 -17.29 -16.20
N THR A 337 -11.53 -17.58 -17.47
CA THR A 337 -12.28 -18.61 -18.22
C THR A 337 -11.36 -19.36 -19.18
N GLY A 338 -11.82 -20.46 -19.79
CA GLY A 338 -10.98 -21.26 -20.69
C GLY A 338 -9.68 -21.75 -20.05
N ILE A 339 -9.69 -22.00 -18.74
CA ILE A 339 -8.51 -22.37 -17.98
C ILE A 339 -8.07 -23.78 -18.33
N SER A 340 -6.81 -23.92 -18.77
CA SER A 340 -6.17 -25.19 -19.14
C SER A 340 -4.77 -25.28 -18.52
N GLY A 341 -4.19 -26.48 -18.56
CA GLY A 341 -2.88 -26.79 -17.97
C GLY A 341 -3.00 -27.77 -16.82
N HIS A 342 -1.87 -28.08 -16.18
CA HIS A 342 -1.74 -29.15 -15.20
C HIS A 342 -1.15 -28.61 -13.89
N VAL A 343 -1.63 -29.16 -12.78
CA VAL A 343 -1.11 -28.88 -11.43
C VAL A 343 -0.70 -30.20 -10.80
N TYR A 344 0.53 -30.26 -10.32
CA TYR A 344 1.06 -31.44 -9.65
C TYR A 344 1.42 -31.06 -8.21
N LYS A 345 1.01 -31.90 -7.25
CA LYS A 345 1.42 -31.80 -5.85
C LYS A 345 2.13 -33.08 -5.46
N ASP A 346 3.33 -32.98 -4.90
CA ASP A 346 4.18 -34.12 -4.53
C ASP A 346 4.28 -35.13 -5.69
N GLY A 347 4.47 -34.63 -6.92
CA GLY A 347 4.59 -35.42 -8.16
C GLY A 347 3.29 -36.02 -8.70
N LYS A 348 2.13 -35.80 -8.05
CA LYS A 348 0.82 -36.32 -8.49
C LYS A 348 -0.03 -35.20 -9.05
N GLU A 349 -0.65 -35.42 -10.19
CA GLU A 349 -1.61 -34.47 -10.74
C GLU A 349 -2.82 -34.34 -9.83
N ILE A 350 -3.21 -33.08 -9.54
CA ILE A 350 -4.35 -32.74 -8.70
C ILE A 350 -5.32 -31.82 -9.45
N SER A 351 -6.56 -31.80 -8.99
CA SER A 351 -7.56 -30.82 -9.46
C SER A 351 -7.69 -29.66 -8.48
N THR A 352 -7.63 -28.44 -9.01
CA THR A 352 -7.93 -27.21 -8.28
C THR A 352 -9.12 -26.46 -8.89
N ALA A 353 -10.08 -27.20 -9.46
CA ALA A 353 -11.22 -26.63 -10.19
C ALA A 353 -12.20 -25.87 -9.30
N THR A 354 -12.19 -26.10 -7.99
CA THR A 354 -12.97 -25.35 -6.99
C THR A 354 -12.10 -24.95 -5.81
N VAL A 355 -12.45 -23.87 -5.11
CA VAL A 355 -11.75 -23.42 -3.89
C VAL A 355 -11.66 -24.55 -2.86
N ARG A 356 -12.74 -25.33 -2.67
CA ARG A 356 -12.73 -26.47 -1.74
C ARG A 356 -11.71 -27.54 -2.14
N GLN A 357 -11.62 -27.87 -3.43
CA GLN A 357 -10.61 -28.81 -3.92
C GLN A 357 -9.19 -28.29 -3.71
N ALA A 358 -8.95 -27.00 -3.93
CA ALA A 358 -7.63 -26.40 -3.65
C ALA A 358 -7.25 -26.53 -2.16
N ILE A 359 -8.19 -26.20 -1.27
CA ILE A 359 -8.00 -26.34 0.18
C ILE A 359 -7.77 -27.81 0.58
N ASP A 360 -8.58 -28.74 0.09
CA ASP A 360 -8.47 -30.18 0.40
C ASP A 360 -7.15 -30.78 -0.12
N ASN A 361 -6.57 -30.17 -1.17
CA ASN A 361 -5.23 -30.50 -1.65
C ASN A 361 -4.12 -29.73 -0.91
N GLY A 362 -4.43 -29.03 0.17
CA GLY A 362 -3.44 -28.35 1.01
C GLY A 362 -2.89 -27.05 0.42
N LEU A 363 -3.63 -26.36 -0.45
CA LEU A 363 -3.30 -25.03 -0.93
C LEU A 363 -4.02 -23.97 -0.10
N ALA A 364 -3.34 -22.85 0.13
CA ALA A 364 -3.92 -21.64 0.71
C ALA A 364 -3.62 -20.43 -0.17
N TYR A 365 -4.54 -19.45 -0.19
CA TYR A 365 -4.38 -18.22 -0.95
C TYR A 365 -4.74 -16.99 -0.11
N VAL A 366 -3.73 -16.21 0.22
CA VAL A 366 -3.89 -14.88 0.83
C VAL A 366 -4.04 -13.86 -0.30
N THR A 367 -5.22 -13.28 -0.38
CA THR A 367 -5.61 -12.37 -1.48
C THR A 367 -5.02 -10.98 -1.31
N GLU A 368 -4.76 -10.27 -2.42
CA GLU A 368 -4.33 -8.87 -2.44
C GLU A 368 -5.33 -7.97 -1.68
N ASP A 369 -6.63 -8.09 -2.00
CA ASP A 369 -7.68 -7.35 -1.30
C ASP A 369 -8.22 -8.13 -0.09
N ARG A 370 -7.55 -7.93 1.05
CA ARG A 370 -7.95 -8.55 2.31
C ARG A 370 -9.32 -8.10 2.81
N LYS A 371 -9.76 -6.87 2.44
CA LYS A 371 -11.01 -6.29 2.95
C LYS A 371 -12.23 -6.84 2.24
N VAL A 372 -12.14 -7.11 0.95
CA VAL A 372 -13.26 -7.60 0.13
C VAL A 372 -13.25 -9.12 0.03
N LEU A 373 -12.08 -9.73 -0.14
CA LEU A 373 -11.94 -11.17 -0.43
C LEU A 373 -11.35 -11.96 0.74
N GLY A 374 -10.55 -11.31 1.59
CA GLY A 374 -9.78 -11.99 2.63
C GLY A 374 -10.53 -12.18 3.96
N LEU A 375 -11.33 -11.21 4.38
CA LEU A 375 -11.94 -11.13 5.70
C LEU A 375 -13.43 -10.77 5.63
N ASN A 376 -14.19 -11.26 6.61
CA ASN A 376 -15.52 -10.72 6.88
C ASN A 376 -15.39 -9.61 7.94
N LEU A 377 -15.33 -8.34 7.49
CA LEU A 377 -15.00 -7.20 8.33
C LEU A 377 -16.00 -6.93 9.47
N ILE A 378 -17.25 -7.36 9.34
CA ILE A 378 -18.28 -7.21 10.38
C ILE A 378 -18.21 -8.32 11.44
N GLN A 379 -17.55 -9.43 11.14
CA GLN A 379 -17.34 -10.53 12.07
C GLN A 379 -16.10 -10.30 12.92
N ASP A 380 -16.04 -10.99 14.04
CA ASP A 380 -14.95 -10.89 14.99
C ASP A 380 -13.68 -11.67 14.56
N VAL A 381 -12.61 -11.48 15.33
CA VAL A 381 -11.31 -12.13 15.11
C VAL A 381 -11.45 -13.65 15.18
N LYS A 382 -12.21 -14.17 16.16
CA LYS A 382 -12.42 -15.59 16.39
C LYS A 382 -13.05 -16.25 15.15
N THR A 383 -14.18 -15.75 14.72
CA THR A 383 -14.94 -16.26 13.56
C THR A 383 -14.13 -16.21 12.26
N ASN A 384 -13.40 -15.09 12.03
CA ASN A 384 -12.54 -15.00 10.86
C ASN A 384 -11.40 -16.02 10.89
N THR A 385 -10.80 -16.29 12.06
CA THR A 385 -9.67 -17.23 12.20
C THR A 385 -10.05 -18.66 11.83
N THR A 386 -11.27 -19.09 12.18
CA THR A 386 -11.71 -20.48 12.01
C THR A 386 -12.48 -20.75 10.71
N ALA A 387 -12.88 -19.69 10.00
CA ALA A 387 -13.81 -19.74 8.86
C ALA A 387 -13.47 -20.74 7.76
N VAL A 388 -12.18 -21.01 7.48
CA VAL A 388 -11.74 -21.88 6.38
C VAL A 388 -11.82 -23.37 6.73
N ALA A 389 -11.71 -23.74 8.01
CA ALA A 389 -11.65 -25.11 8.48
C ALA A 389 -12.58 -25.35 9.68
N LEU A 390 -13.84 -24.89 9.57
CA LEU A 390 -14.85 -25.03 10.63
C LEU A 390 -15.11 -26.47 11.06
N ASP A 391 -14.86 -27.44 10.16
CA ASP A 391 -14.94 -28.86 10.48
C ASP A 391 -13.98 -29.27 11.60
N LYS A 392 -12.83 -28.61 11.76
CA LYS A 392 -11.86 -28.87 12.84
C LYS A 392 -12.35 -28.41 14.23
N VAL A 393 -13.32 -27.50 14.28
CA VAL A 393 -13.94 -26.98 15.52
C VAL A 393 -15.44 -27.24 15.58
N SER A 394 -15.92 -28.25 14.84
CA SER A 394 -17.33 -28.60 14.79
C SER A 394 -17.54 -30.06 15.14
N SER A 395 -18.63 -30.36 15.82
CA SER A 395 -19.10 -31.73 16.07
C SER A 395 -20.56 -31.85 15.65
N HIS A 396 -20.88 -32.85 14.82
CA HIS A 396 -22.22 -33.10 14.29
C HIS A 396 -22.87 -31.87 13.62
N GLY A 397 -22.05 -31.05 12.94
CA GLY A 397 -22.52 -29.83 12.25
C GLY A 397 -22.76 -28.62 13.19
N ILE A 398 -22.40 -28.71 14.45
CA ILE A 398 -22.46 -27.62 15.41
C ILE A 398 -21.05 -27.18 15.75
N VAL A 399 -20.79 -25.88 15.62
CA VAL A 399 -19.49 -25.26 15.99
C VAL A 399 -19.36 -25.27 17.51
N ASP A 400 -18.22 -25.73 18.02
CA ASP A 400 -17.85 -25.66 19.43
C ASP A 400 -17.19 -24.30 19.71
N ASP A 401 -17.90 -23.41 20.36
CA ASP A 401 -17.44 -22.05 20.68
C ASP A 401 -16.17 -22.06 21.55
N ALA A 402 -16.03 -23.02 22.46
CA ALA A 402 -14.84 -23.13 23.31
C ALA A 402 -13.60 -23.51 22.49
N ALA A 403 -13.74 -24.48 21.59
CA ALA A 403 -12.68 -24.87 20.66
C ALA A 403 -12.30 -23.73 19.71
N GLU A 404 -13.28 -22.98 19.23
CA GLU A 404 -13.04 -21.79 18.40
C GLU A 404 -12.23 -20.72 19.15
N VAL A 405 -12.59 -20.42 20.39
CA VAL A 405 -11.87 -19.48 21.26
C VAL A 405 -10.44 -19.95 21.50
N GLU A 406 -10.23 -21.22 21.79
CA GLU A 406 -8.89 -21.80 22.02
C GLU A 406 -7.99 -21.63 20.79
N VAL A 407 -8.50 -21.96 19.60
CA VAL A 407 -7.79 -21.81 18.32
C VAL A 407 -7.45 -20.34 18.05
N ALA A 408 -8.43 -19.45 18.17
CA ALA A 408 -8.23 -18.04 17.90
C ALA A 408 -7.22 -17.40 18.88
N GLU A 409 -7.28 -17.77 20.17
CA GLU A 409 -6.34 -17.27 21.17
C GLU A 409 -4.92 -17.78 20.94
N ARG A 410 -4.76 -19.05 20.47
CA ARG A 410 -3.47 -19.58 20.08
C ARG A 410 -2.84 -18.75 18.95
N TYR A 411 -3.56 -18.52 17.84
CA TYR A 411 -3.05 -17.74 16.73
C TYR A 411 -2.87 -16.26 17.07
N ARG A 412 -3.74 -15.68 17.92
CA ARG A 412 -3.56 -14.32 18.42
C ARG A 412 -2.21 -14.14 19.12
N ARG A 413 -1.81 -15.13 19.95
CA ARG A 413 -0.52 -15.12 20.66
C ARG A 413 0.65 -15.39 19.71
N GLU A 414 0.54 -16.43 18.89
CA GLU A 414 1.58 -16.86 17.95
C GLU A 414 1.95 -15.74 16.98
N LEU A 415 0.95 -15.08 16.37
CA LEU A 415 1.14 -14.00 15.43
C LEU A 415 1.21 -12.62 16.09
N ARG A 416 1.14 -12.56 17.43
CA ARG A 416 1.15 -11.30 18.19
C ARG A 416 0.11 -10.29 17.67
N THR A 417 -1.11 -10.76 17.37
CA THR A 417 -2.19 -9.91 16.89
C THR A 417 -2.67 -8.98 18.00
N LYS A 418 -2.57 -7.67 17.80
CA LYS A 418 -3.01 -6.65 18.75
C LYS A 418 -4.53 -6.46 18.61
N THR A 419 -5.28 -6.93 19.58
CA THR A 419 -6.73 -6.74 19.71
C THR A 419 -7.10 -6.66 21.18
N THR A 420 -8.17 -5.92 21.50
CA THR A 420 -8.70 -5.82 22.88
C THR A 420 -9.44 -7.09 23.29
N SER A 421 -10.06 -7.80 22.34
CA SER A 421 -10.79 -9.05 22.55
C SER A 421 -10.81 -9.88 21.27
N LEU A 422 -11.01 -11.19 21.38
CA LEU A 422 -11.30 -12.07 20.25
C LEU A 422 -12.66 -11.78 19.59
N THR A 423 -13.57 -11.13 20.32
CA THR A 423 -14.89 -10.69 19.85
C THR A 423 -14.86 -9.29 19.19
N THR A 424 -13.67 -8.68 19.05
CA THR A 424 -13.51 -7.41 18.34
C THR A 424 -13.76 -7.61 16.84
N PRO A 425 -14.63 -6.80 16.19
CA PRO A 425 -14.80 -6.84 14.76
C PRO A 425 -13.48 -6.58 14.03
N VAL A 426 -13.14 -7.43 13.05
CA VAL A 426 -11.85 -7.33 12.33
C VAL A 426 -11.73 -6.01 11.56
N GLY A 427 -12.86 -5.43 11.12
CA GLY A 427 -12.88 -4.14 10.44
C GLY A 427 -12.29 -2.99 11.27
N SER A 428 -12.25 -3.08 12.60
CA SER A 428 -11.69 -2.06 13.50
C SER A 428 -10.19 -2.21 13.76
N LEU A 429 -9.57 -3.29 13.30
CA LEU A 429 -8.13 -3.53 13.47
C LEU A 429 -7.31 -2.74 12.45
N SER A 430 -6.05 -2.43 12.82
CA SER A 430 -5.08 -1.89 11.85
C SER A 430 -4.79 -2.89 10.73
N GLY A 431 -4.31 -2.40 9.58
CA GLY A 431 -4.01 -3.23 8.40
C GLY A 431 -3.08 -4.40 8.71
N GLY A 432 -2.02 -4.19 9.49
CA GLY A 432 -1.10 -5.25 9.89
C GLY A 432 -1.77 -6.32 10.77
N ASN A 433 -2.66 -5.92 11.69
CA ASN A 433 -3.40 -6.90 12.50
C ASN A 433 -4.49 -7.63 11.69
N GLN A 434 -5.14 -6.96 10.73
CA GLN A 434 -6.03 -7.63 9.77
C GLN A 434 -5.28 -8.70 8.98
N GLN A 435 -4.08 -8.38 8.48
CA GLN A 435 -3.25 -9.32 7.73
C GLN A 435 -2.86 -10.55 8.57
N LYS A 436 -2.53 -10.35 9.84
CA LYS A 436 -2.27 -11.45 10.77
C LYS A 436 -3.49 -12.35 10.98
N VAL A 437 -4.72 -11.78 11.01
CA VAL A 437 -5.95 -12.59 11.07
C VAL A 437 -6.15 -13.38 9.77
N VAL A 438 -5.85 -12.81 8.57
CA VAL A 438 -5.87 -13.56 7.31
C VAL A 438 -4.87 -14.73 7.33
N LEU A 439 -3.65 -14.47 7.81
CA LEU A 439 -2.64 -15.53 7.94
C LEU A 439 -3.08 -16.61 8.93
N ALA A 440 -3.61 -16.22 10.10
CA ALA A 440 -4.15 -17.14 11.10
C ALA A 440 -5.23 -18.06 10.51
N LYS A 441 -6.18 -17.49 9.75
CA LYS A 441 -7.23 -18.21 9.04
C LYS A 441 -6.68 -19.31 8.15
N TRP A 442 -5.67 -18.99 7.34
CA TRP A 442 -5.06 -19.97 6.43
C TRP A 442 -4.15 -20.95 7.15
N MET A 443 -3.36 -20.52 8.14
CA MET A 443 -2.55 -21.41 8.97
C MET A 443 -3.41 -22.43 9.73
N PHE A 444 -4.62 -22.08 10.12
CA PHE A 444 -5.56 -23.01 10.77
C PHE A 444 -6.00 -24.14 9.83
N SER A 445 -6.05 -23.92 8.53
CA SER A 445 -6.30 -25.01 7.56
C SER A 445 -5.14 -25.98 7.46
N ASP A 446 -3.92 -25.61 7.90
CA ASP A 446 -2.66 -26.36 7.82
C ASP A 446 -2.26 -26.69 6.38
N PRO A 447 -2.04 -25.70 5.52
CA PRO A 447 -1.70 -25.91 4.13
C PRO A 447 -0.25 -26.38 3.97
N ASP A 448 0.04 -27.11 2.87
CA ASP A 448 1.40 -27.43 2.43
C ASP A 448 2.00 -26.30 1.58
N VAL A 449 1.15 -25.61 0.81
CA VAL A 449 1.52 -24.56 -0.13
C VAL A 449 0.72 -23.29 0.19
N LEU A 450 1.43 -22.18 0.38
CA LEU A 450 0.81 -20.87 0.60
C LEU A 450 1.15 -19.94 -0.57
N ILE A 451 0.13 -19.37 -1.18
CA ILE A 451 0.25 -18.29 -2.16
C ILE A 451 -0.12 -17.00 -1.44
N LEU A 452 0.82 -16.05 -1.36
CA LEU A 452 0.69 -14.80 -0.68
C LEU A 452 0.73 -13.66 -1.72
N ASP A 453 -0.44 -13.08 -2.02
CA ASP A 453 -0.57 -12.04 -3.03
C ASP A 453 -0.55 -10.66 -2.35
N GLU A 454 0.49 -9.89 -2.60
CA GLU A 454 0.77 -8.58 -2.00
C GLU A 454 0.62 -8.61 -0.46
N PRO A 455 1.31 -9.50 0.26
CA PRO A 455 1.05 -9.78 1.68
C PRO A 455 1.29 -8.59 2.60
N THR A 456 2.02 -7.58 2.16
CA THR A 456 2.36 -6.40 2.95
C THR A 456 1.78 -5.09 2.41
N ARG A 457 0.90 -5.16 1.42
CA ARG A 457 0.28 -3.97 0.82
C ARG A 457 -0.57 -3.20 1.84
N GLY A 458 -0.31 -1.89 1.97
CA GLY A 458 -1.02 -1.02 2.91
C GLY A 458 -0.78 -1.37 4.38
N ILE A 459 0.40 -1.89 4.70
CA ILE A 459 0.86 -2.21 6.05
C ILE A 459 2.06 -1.31 6.37
N ASP A 460 2.16 -0.87 7.61
CA ASP A 460 3.30 -0.08 8.09
C ASP A 460 4.60 -0.90 8.16
N VAL A 461 5.74 -0.19 8.18
CA VAL A 461 7.08 -0.79 8.09
C VAL A 461 7.34 -1.79 9.21
N GLY A 462 6.92 -1.49 10.44
CA GLY A 462 7.13 -2.38 11.57
C GLY A 462 6.30 -3.67 11.46
N ALA A 463 5.06 -3.55 11.00
CA ALA A 463 4.20 -4.71 10.77
C ALA A 463 4.64 -5.52 9.54
N LYS A 464 5.22 -4.90 8.48
CA LYS A 464 5.84 -5.64 7.36
C LYS A 464 6.92 -6.59 7.86
N TYR A 465 7.83 -6.11 8.72
CA TYR A 465 8.88 -6.96 9.30
C TYR A 465 8.32 -8.16 10.07
N GLU A 466 7.24 -7.96 10.84
CA GLU A 466 6.58 -9.06 11.55
C GLU A 466 5.95 -10.09 10.58
N ILE A 467 5.37 -9.63 9.46
CA ILE A 467 4.86 -10.53 8.40
C ILE A 467 6.02 -11.32 7.76
N TYR A 468 7.15 -10.69 7.47
CA TYR A 468 8.32 -11.40 6.94
C TYR A 468 8.83 -12.49 7.91
N GLN A 469 8.84 -12.22 9.21
CA GLN A 469 9.17 -13.23 10.22
C GLN A 469 8.18 -14.40 10.21
N ILE A 470 6.88 -14.13 10.02
CA ILE A 470 5.85 -15.18 9.92
C ILE A 470 6.10 -16.01 8.66
N ILE A 471 6.39 -15.39 7.50
CA ILE A 471 6.70 -16.07 6.24
C ILE A 471 7.92 -16.97 6.41
N ASN A 472 9.02 -16.48 7.02
CA ASN A 472 10.22 -17.27 7.28
C ASN A 472 9.90 -18.48 8.18
N ASN A 473 9.16 -18.29 9.29
CA ASN A 473 8.79 -19.38 10.19
C ASN A 473 7.92 -20.45 9.49
N LEU A 474 7.07 -20.05 8.55
CA LEU A 474 6.26 -20.97 7.75
C LEU A 474 7.16 -21.79 6.79
N ALA A 475 8.14 -21.17 6.14
CA ALA A 475 9.13 -21.88 5.33
C ALA A 475 9.96 -22.84 6.18
N ASP A 476 10.44 -22.41 7.35
CA ASP A 476 11.18 -23.24 8.30
C ASP A 476 10.38 -24.46 8.78
N SER A 477 9.05 -24.34 8.84
CA SER A 477 8.16 -25.47 9.14
C SER A 477 7.94 -26.44 7.96
N GLY A 478 8.64 -26.23 6.83
CA GLY A 478 8.58 -27.06 5.63
C GLY A 478 7.45 -26.72 4.66
N LYS A 479 6.76 -25.57 4.82
CA LYS A 479 5.74 -25.11 3.86
C LYS A 479 6.43 -24.56 2.61
N ALA A 480 5.82 -24.72 1.44
CA ALA A 480 6.24 -24.09 0.19
C ALA A 480 5.50 -22.77 0.02
N ILE A 481 6.20 -21.68 -0.25
CA ILE A 481 5.61 -20.34 -0.25
C ILE A 481 5.86 -19.65 -1.58
N LEU A 482 4.79 -19.15 -2.20
CA LEU A 482 4.84 -18.23 -3.32
C LEU A 482 4.45 -16.82 -2.84
N VAL A 483 5.36 -15.87 -2.95
CA VAL A 483 5.11 -14.46 -2.65
C VAL A 483 4.98 -13.69 -3.96
N ILE A 484 3.83 -13.09 -4.18
CA ILE A 484 3.60 -12.16 -5.28
C ILE A 484 3.72 -10.75 -4.72
N SER A 485 4.60 -9.93 -5.27
CA SER A 485 4.76 -8.54 -4.84
C SER A 485 5.12 -7.62 -6.00
N SER A 486 4.60 -6.40 -5.95
CA SER A 486 5.01 -5.29 -6.81
C SER A 486 6.27 -4.59 -6.31
N GLU A 487 6.63 -4.79 -5.02
CA GLU A 487 7.81 -4.20 -4.40
C GLU A 487 9.04 -5.10 -4.62
N LEU A 488 9.88 -4.82 -5.63
CA LEU A 488 11.11 -5.59 -5.87
C LEU A 488 12.04 -5.71 -4.65
N PRO A 489 12.23 -4.66 -3.82
CA PRO A 489 13.01 -4.80 -2.59
C PRO A 489 12.47 -5.85 -1.63
N GLU A 490 11.14 -6.05 -1.55
CA GLU A 490 10.52 -7.10 -0.75
C GLU A 490 10.94 -8.48 -1.23
N LEU A 491 10.76 -8.76 -2.52
CA LEU A 491 11.13 -10.05 -3.11
C LEU A 491 12.63 -10.33 -2.97
N LEU A 492 13.48 -9.34 -3.23
CA LEU A 492 14.93 -9.43 -3.03
C LEU A 492 15.32 -9.64 -1.56
N GLY A 493 14.50 -9.16 -0.63
CA GLY A 493 14.75 -9.27 0.81
C GLY A 493 14.41 -10.63 1.40
N ILE A 494 13.35 -11.28 0.94
CA ILE A 494 12.79 -12.47 1.59
C ILE A 494 12.79 -13.76 0.74
N CYS A 495 12.92 -13.68 -0.61
CA CYS A 495 12.79 -14.85 -1.49
C CYS A 495 14.14 -15.51 -1.76
N ASP A 496 14.13 -16.84 -1.94
CA ASP A 496 15.30 -17.64 -2.31
C ASP A 496 15.58 -17.59 -3.81
N ARG A 497 14.52 -17.53 -4.61
CA ARG A 497 14.55 -17.31 -6.05
C ARG A 497 13.29 -16.58 -6.49
N ILE A 498 13.38 -15.91 -7.63
CA ILE A 498 12.32 -15.04 -8.13
C ILE A 498 12.02 -15.39 -9.59
N TYR A 499 10.76 -15.73 -9.87
CA TYR A 499 10.21 -15.75 -11.21
C TYR A 499 9.82 -14.34 -11.63
N THR A 500 9.94 -14.05 -12.92
CA THR A 500 9.46 -12.81 -13.52
C THR A 500 8.33 -13.09 -14.50
N MET A 501 7.35 -12.21 -14.54
CA MET A 501 6.20 -12.30 -15.41
C MET A 501 6.00 -11.01 -16.20
N SER A 502 5.78 -11.13 -17.50
CA SER A 502 5.45 -10.03 -18.40
C SER A 502 4.36 -10.47 -19.37
N GLN A 503 3.34 -9.62 -19.56
CA GLN A 503 2.24 -9.85 -20.51
C GLN A 503 1.65 -11.28 -20.47
N GLY A 504 1.46 -11.80 -19.27
CA GLY A 504 0.85 -13.11 -19.05
C GLY A 504 1.79 -14.30 -19.14
N ARG A 505 3.08 -14.13 -19.39
CA ARG A 505 4.07 -15.20 -19.52
C ARG A 505 5.16 -15.13 -18.45
N ILE A 506 5.66 -16.27 -18.02
CA ILE A 506 6.88 -16.35 -17.23
C ILE A 506 8.07 -16.06 -18.15
N THR A 507 8.79 -14.97 -17.87
CA THR A 507 9.89 -14.48 -18.71
C THR A 507 11.28 -14.89 -18.23
N GLY A 508 11.37 -15.37 -16.97
CA GLY A 508 12.63 -15.85 -16.41
C GLY A 508 12.52 -16.29 -14.96
N GLN A 509 13.62 -16.84 -14.48
CA GLN A 509 13.81 -17.22 -13.09
C GLN A 509 15.24 -16.87 -12.69
N LEU A 510 15.41 -16.21 -11.55
CA LEU A 510 16.73 -15.87 -11.00
C LEU A 510 16.83 -16.37 -9.56
N PRO A 511 17.93 -17.04 -9.19
CA PRO A 511 18.24 -17.30 -7.79
C PRO A 511 18.56 -15.98 -7.09
N ARG A 512 18.35 -15.88 -5.77
CA ARG A 512 18.59 -14.68 -4.98
C ARG A 512 19.96 -14.04 -5.22
N ALA A 513 21.01 -14.87 -5.37
CA ALA A 513 22.38 -14.39 -5.56
C ALA A 513 22.59 -13.62 -6.89
N GLU A 514 21.76 -13.89 -7.90
CA GLU A 514 21.81 -13.26 -9.22
C GLU A 514 20.71 -12.22 -9.42
N ALA A 515 19.73 -12.19 -8.52
CA ALA A 515 18.60 -11.26 -8.59
C ALA A 515 19.04 -9.87 -8.13
N THR A 516 18.97 -8.91 -9.06
CA THR A 516 19.10 -7.47 -8.81
C THR A 516 17.87 -6.77 -9.36
N GLN A 517 17.56 -5.57 -8.86
CA GLN A 517 16.43 -4.79 -9.40
C GLN A 517 16.57 -4.61 -10.93
N GLU A 518 17.79 -4.34 -11.42
CA GLU A 518 18.05 -4.17 -12.84
C GLU A 518 17.79 -5.45 -13.65
N ASN A 519 18.27 -6.61 -13.18
CA ASN A 519 18.08 -7.88 -13.86
C ASN A 519 16.61 -8.30 -13.88
N LEU A 520 15.89 -8.11 -12.76
CA LEU A 520 14.46 -8.37 -12.70
C LEU A 520 13.68 -7.45 -13.64
N MET A 521 13.96 -6.13 -13.63
CA MET A 521 13.32 -5.18 -14.54
C MET A 521 13.53 -5.53 -16.01
N LYS A 522 14.73 -5.94 -16.41
CA LYS A 522 15.00 -6.40 -17.79
C LYS A 522 14.08 -7.55 -18.19
N LEU A 523 13.89 -8.52 -17.31
CA LEU A 523 13.02 -9.67 -17.58
C LEU A 523 11.52 -9.31 -17.53
N MET A 524 11.12 -8.40 -16.65
CA MET A 524 9.74 -7.93 -16.50
C MET A 524 9.28 -7.02 -17.66
N THR A 525 10.21 -6.48 -18.44
CA THR A 525 9.93 -5.61 -19.60
C THR A 525 10.09 -6.31 -20.94
N ILE A 526 10.33 -7.62 -20.97
CA ILE A 526 10.36 -8.39 -22.20
C ILE A 526 8.98 -8.33 -22.85
N GLU A 527 8.92 -7.74 -24.05
CA GLU A 527 7.69 -7.68 -24.84
C GLU A 527 7.44 -9.02 -25.55
N LYS A 528 6.17 -9.31 -25.80
CA LYS A 528 5.75 -10.47 -26.59
C LYS A 528 6.11 -10.20 -28.04
N ASP A 529 7.22 -10.76 -28.53
CA ASP A 529 7.57 -10.70 -29.95
C ASP A 529 6.45 -11.28 -30.79
N ALA A 530 6.01 -10.52 -31.80
CA ALA A 530 4.99 -10.94 -32.74
C ALA A 530 5.55 -12.03 -33.70
N GLY A 531 6.08 -13.10 -33.17
CA GLY A 531 6.58 -14.25 -33.92
C GLY A 531 7.98 -14.74 -33.50
N GLY A 532 8.16 -15.27 -32.30
CA GLY A 532 9.41 -15.94 -31.91
C GLY A 532 9.25 -16.73 -30.62
N GLN A 533 9.64 -17.96 -30.63
CA GLN A 533 9.77 -18.80 -29.44
C GLN A 533 10.82 -18.17 -28.52
N GLY A 534 10.42 -17.64 -27.37
CA GLY A 534 11.35 -17.22 -26.31
C GLY A 534 12.21 -18.41 -25.86
N PRO A 535 13.41 -18.18 -25.28
CA PRO A 535 14.26 -19.26 -24.79
C PRO A 535 13.49 -20.02 -23.70
N ALA A 536 13.24 -21.31 -23.96
CA ALA A 536 12.65 -22.21 -22.97
C ALA A 536 13.49 -22.18 -21.68
N PRO A 537 12.89 -22.13 -20.48
CA PRO A 537 13.64 -22.23 -19.24
C PRO A 537 14.47 -23.52 -19.27
N ARG A 538 15.77 -23.43 -19.03
CA ARG A 538 16.64 -24.60 -18.90
C ARG A 538 16.14 -25.38 -17.69
N MET A 539 15.48 -26.50 -17.95
CA MET A 539 15.25 -27.53 -16.94
C MET A 539 16.61 -28.11 -16.60
N ASP A 540 17.02 -28.00 -15.34
CA ASP A 540 18.19 -28.68 -14.84
C ASP A 540 17.92 -30.18 -14.91
N GLN A 541 18.51 -30.83 -15.95
CA GLN A 541 18.68 -32.26 -16.00
C GLN A 541 19.96 -32.62 -15.24
N GLU A 542 19.92 -32.62 -13.92
CA GLU A 542 20.92 -33.28 -13.11
C GLU A 542 20.21 -34.29 -12.20
N GLY A 543 20.29 -35.56 -12.57
CA GLY A 543 19.82 -36.63 -11.71
C GLY A 543 19.36 -37.92 -12.40
N ALA A 544 20.07 -38.35 -13.45
CA ALA A 544 19.91 -39.70 -13.93
C ALA A 544 21.25 -40.24 -14.45
N GLU A 545 22.11 -40.68 -13.50
CA GLU A 545 23.15 -41.70 -13.69
C GLU A 545 23.93 -41.88 -12.37
N GLN A 546 23.50 -42.78 -11.53
CA GLN A 546 24.29 -43.88 -10.93
C GLN A 546 23.42 -44.70 -9.95
#